data_4ddf2e186b64b0225bd80858ce540a92
#
_entry.id   4ddf2e186b64b0225bd80858ce540a92
#
_cell.length_a   1.000
_cell.length_b   1.000
_cell.length_c   1.000
_cell.angle_alpha   90.00
_cell.angle_beta   90.00
_cell.angle_gamma   90.00
#
_symmetry.space_group_name_H-M   'P 1'
#
loop_
_entity.id
_entity.type
_entity.pdbx_description
1 polymer ?
#
loop_
_entity_poly.entity_id
_entity_poly.type
_entity_poly.pdbx_seq_one_letter_code
_entity_poly.pdbx_strand_id
1 'polypeptide(L)'
;MQAQTLATLGNARFNKMRMSVFPKDYIYNENEPLHRAFALDVAGKEDFDRPNPQMFRHFESQVAALRELGVEADVIIFHPYDRWGYCDMGAERDFRYVRYLVARLAAFSNVWWSLANEYDFLLDVKPVAQWDRYFHIIEENDPYRHVKSIHNGEASMNFDHRKPWVDHVCIQNWDVKRTAEWREAWGKPVVNDEPEYEGNIPRPWGNISAQELVHRFWTTVMRGGYAGHGETFMHPLDHIWWAKGGELRGESWERIGFLRNLMEADVRNGLMPFTTESARWEFNRVSGARDGDVTYLYFGEHQPVAWAVGLPMEDCACEIDLIDTWQMTIRRIDKAPLPKSPGLRQRNGQIVGGKPEAAFAVELPGKPYQAVRVRIKR
;
A
#
# COMPACT_ATOMS: atom_id res chain seq x y z
N MET A 1 -10.46 -22.92 -2.73
CA MET A 1 -10.00 -21.53 -2.82
C MET A 1 -9.21 -21.07 -1.60
N GLN A 2 -9.73 -21.10 -0.37
CA GLN A 2 -8.99 -20.64 0.83
C GLN A 2 -7.62 -21.30 1.01
N ALA A 3 -7.55 -22.64 0.95
CA ALA A 3 -6.27 -23.36 1.03
C ALA A 3 -5.28 -22.96 -0.09
N GLN A 4 -5.79 -22.70 -1.29
CA GLN A 4 -4.99 -22.21 -2.40
C GLN A 4 -4.47 -20.80 -2.17
N THR A 5 -5.32 -19.89 -1.64
CA THR A 5 -4.91 -18.53 -1.24
C THR A 5 -3.79 -18.57 -0.20
N LEU A 6 -3.91 -19.41 0.84
CA LEU A 6 -2.88 -19.56 1.86
C LEU A 6 -1.57 -20.13 1.28
N ALA A 7 -1.65 -21.10 0.37
CA ALA A 7 -0.47 -21.63 -0.32
C ALA A 7 0.21 -20.55 -1.18
N THR A 8 -0.57 -19.74 -1.89
CA THR A 8 -0.08 -18.62 -2.68
C THR A 8 0.62 -17.58 -1.79
N LEU A 9 0.00 -17.20 -0.66
CA LEU A 9 0.59 -16.26 0.30
C LEU A 9 1.87 -16.80 0.95
N GLY A 10 1.97 -18.11 1.15
CA GLY A 10 3.20 -18.75 1.64
C GLY A 10 4.38 -18.64 0.67
N ASN A 11 4.12 -18.53 -0.63
CA ASN A 11 5.14 -18.37 -1.67
C ASN A 11 5.39 -16.90 -2.03
N ALA A 12 4.35 -16.07 -2.03
CA ALA A 12 4.45 -14.64 -2.28
C ALA A 12 4.99 -13.91 -1.04
N ARG A 13 5.76 -12.85 -1.26
CA ARG A 13 6.39 -12.07 -0.19
C ARG A 13 5.47 -10.95 0.32
N PHE A 14 4.15 -11.18 0.34
CA PHE A 14 3.20 -10.25 0.95
C PHE A 14 3.17 -10.41 2.47
N ASN A 15 3.01 -9.30 3.18
CA ASN A 15 3.00 -9.27 4.65
C ASN A 15 1.69 -8.76 5.25
N LYS A 16 0.75 -8.35 4.42
CA LYS A 16 -0.58 -7.89 4.84
C LYS A 16 -1.62 -8.35 3.81
N MET A 17 -2.77 -8.82 4.29
CA MET A 17 -3.92 -9.16 3.47
C MET A 17 -5.15 -8.39 3.94
N ARG A 18 -5.76 -7.61 3.05
CA ARG A 18 -7.06 -6.98 3.29
C ARG A 18 -8.17 -8.01 3.14
N MET A 19 -9.05 -8.09 4.11
CA MET A 19 -10.14 -9.05 4.13
C MET A 19 -11.42 -8.46 4.70
N SER A 20 -12.50 -8.52 3.94
CA SER A 20 -13.80 -8.01 4.37
C SER A 20 -14.51 -8.99 5.29
N VAL A 21 -15.09 -8.48 6.39
CA VAL A 21 -15.93 -9.28 7.28
C VAL A 21 -17.25 -9.63 6.58
N PHE A 22 -17.88 -8.64 5.98
CA PHE A 22 -19.09 -8.84 5.19
C PHE A 22 -18.80 -9.28 3.76
N PRO A 23 -19.67 -10.11 3.16
CA PRO A 23 -19.54 -10.45 1.75
C PRO A 23 -19.77 -9.21 0.87
N LYS A 24 -19.09 -9.15 -0.26
CA LYS A 24 -19.30 -8.11 -1.27
C LYS A 24 -20.29 -8.59 -2.35
N ASP A 25 -21.16 -7.69 -2.80
CA ASP A 25 -21.97 -7.83 -4.01
C ASP A 25 -21.47 -6.83 -5.05
N TYR A 26 -20.48 -7.24 -5.81
CA TYR A 26 -19.83 -6.41 -6.83
C TYR A 26 -19.36 -7.30 -7.99
N ILE A 27 -19.09 -6.71 -9.15
CA ILE A 27 -18.58 -7.45 -10.31
C ILE A 27 -17.43 -8.39 -9.91
N TYR A 28 -17.43 -9.62 -10.43
CA TYR A 28 -16.52 -10.71 -10.08
C TYR A 28 -16.66 -11.25 -8.64
N ASN A 29 -17.61 -10.78 -7.85
CA ASN A 29 -17.85 -11.22 -6.49
C ASN A 29 -19.35 -11.19 -6.11
N GLU A 30 -20.22 -11.66 -6.99
CA GLU A 30 -21.69 -11.65 -6.84
C GLU A 30 -22.24 -12.95 -6.24
N ASN A 31 -21.49 -13.63 -5.39
CA ASN A 31 -21.89 -14.93 -4.85
C ASN A 31 -22.53 -14.81 -3.46
N GLU A 32 -23.44 -15.73 -3.14
CA GLU A 32 -23.92 -15.89 -1.79
C GLU A 32 -22.75 -16.30 -0.86
N PRO A 33 -22.69 -15.75 0.36
CA PRO A 33 -21.66 -16.12 1.33
C PRO A 33 -21.87 -17.57 1.80
N LEU A 34 -20.77 -18.27 2.07
CA LEU A 34 -20.82 -19.62 2.68
C LEU A 34 -21.53 -19.59 4.03
N HIS A 35 -21.30 -18.57 4.81
CA HIS A 35 -21.94 -18.29 6.10
C HIS A 35 -22.38 -16.84 6.13
N ARG A 36 -23.63 -16.59 6.50
CA ARG A 36 -24.14 -15.24 6.72
C ARG A 36 -23.62 -14.69 8.04
N ALA A 37 -23.40 -13.37 8.11
CA ALA A 37 -22.85 -12.72 9.29
C ALA A 37 -23.80 -12.74 10.50
N PHE A 38 -25.12 -12.79 10.22
CA PHE A 38 -26.15 -12.84 11.25
C PHE A 38 -27.07 -14.03 11.04
N ALA A 39 -27.76 -14.45 12.09
CA ALA A 39 -28.76 -15.50 12.03
C ALA A 39 -29.99 -15.02 11.22
N LEU A 40 -30.67 -15.95 10.57
CA LEU A 40 -31.93 -15.64 9.89
C LEU A 40 -33.08 -15.60 10.90
N ASP A 41 -34.02 -14.70 10.68
CA ASP A 41 -35.31 -14.68 11.35
C ASP A 41 -36.29 -15.70 10.75
N VAL A 42 -37.52 -15.73 11.24
CA VAL A 42 -38.58 -16.64 10.75
C VAL A 42 -39.02 -16.35 9.32
N ALA A 43 -38.75 -15.16 8.79
CA ALA A 43 -39.02 -14.76 7.42
C ALA A 43 -37.83 -14.99 6.47
N GLY A 44 -36.72 -15.53 6.97
CA GLY A 44 -35.50 -15.78 6.20
C GLY A 44 -34.66 -14.51 5.95
N LYS A 45 -34.91 -13.43 6.67
CA LYS A 45 -34.09 -12.22 6.66
C LYS A 45 -33.04 -12.28 7.78
N GLU A 46 -31.92 -11.59 7.58
CA GLU A 46 -30.90 -11.49 8.62
C GLU A 46 -31.38 -10.65 9.80
N ASP A 47 -31.28 -11.23 10.99
CA ASP A 47 -31.54 -10.59 12.27
C ASP A 47 -30.24 -9.95 12.77
N PHE A 48 -30.01 -8.67 12.48
CA PHE A 48 -28.81 -7.93 12.85
C PHE A 48 -28.55 -7.83 14.36
N ASP A 49 -29.49 -8.28 15.19
CA ASP A 49 -29.31 -8.38 16.63
C ASP A 49 -28.72 -9.72 17.07
N ARG A 50 -28.57 -10.68 16.13
CA ARG A 50 -28.10 -12.05 16.39
C ARG A 50 -26.90 -12.43 15.51
N PRO A 51 -25.66 -12.05 15.88
CA PRO A 51 -24.46 -12.47 15.14
C PRO A 51 -24.39 -14.00 15.01
N ASN A 52 -23.93 -14.49 13.87
CA ASN A 52 -23.78 -15.93 13.59
C ASN A 52 -22.39 -16.42 14.05
N PRO A 53 -22.28 -17.16 15.18
CA PRO A 53 -20.98 -17.58 15.68
C PRO A 53 -20.21 -18.51 14.73
N GLN A 54 -20.89 -19.19 13.81
CA GLN A 54 -20.25 -20.10 12.85
C GLN A 54 -19.45 -19.29 11.83
N MET A 55 -20.02 -18.20 11.31
CA MET A 55 -19.32 -17.28 10.40
C MET A 55 -18.08 -16.70 11.07
N PHE A 56 -18.22 -16.17 12.29
CA PHE A 56 -17.10 -15.54 12.99
C PHE A 56 -16.01 -16.56 13.36
N ARG A 57 -16.34 -17.79 13.76
CA ARG A 57 -15.32 -18.85 13.95
C ARG A 57 -14.59 -19.19 12.65
N HIS A 58 -15.29 -19.19 11.52
CA HIS A 58 -14.66 -19.38 10.22
C HIS A 58 -13.70 -18.21 9.91
N PHE A 59 -14.13 -16.98 10.14
CA PHE A 59 -13.28 -15.79 9.93
C PHE A 59 -12.04 -15.81 10.86
N GLU A 60 -12.21 -16.14 12.15
CA GLU A 60 -11.12 -16.32 13.11
C GLU A 60 -10.10 -17.36 12.63
N SER A 61 -10.57 -18.46 12.05
CA SER A 61 -9.66 -19.49 11.52
C SER A 61 -8.80 -18.98 10.36
N GLN A 62 -9.33 -18.05 9.56
CA GLN A 62 -8.58 -17.40 8.48
C GLN A 62 -7.54 -16.42 9.04
N VAL A 63 -7.91 -15.61 10.03
CA VAL A 63 -6.98 -14.70 10.72
C VAL A 63 -5.83 -15.49 11.38
N ALA A 64 -6.16 -16.60 12.04
CA ALA A 64 -5.16 -17.48 12.63
C ALA A 64 -4.22 -18.08 11.57
N ALA A 65 -4.75 -18.52 10.43
CA ALA A 65 -3.94 -19.07 9.34
C ALA A 65 -2.98 -18.03 8.73
N LEU A 66 -3.42 -16.77 8.60
CA LEU A 66 -2.54 -15.66 8.18
C LEU A 66 -1.43 -15.42 9.21
N ARG A 67 -1.74 -15.47 10.50
CA ARG A 67 -0.74 -15.32 11.56
C ARG A 67 0.36 -16.38 11.48
N GLU A 68 0.01 -17.63 11.24
CA GLU A 68 1.00 -18.72 11.07
C GLU A 68 1.92 -18.50 9.84
N LEU A 69 1.47 -17.73 8.84
CA LEU A 69 2.27 -17.32 7.69
C LEU A 69 3.07 -16.01 7.94
N GLY A 70 2.91 -15.37 9.10
CA GLY A 70 3.50 -14.05 9.36
C GLY A 70 2.87 -12.93 8.53
N VAL A 71 1.57 -13.06 8.19
CA VAL A 71 0.82 -12.10 7.40
C VAL A 71 -0.19 -11.38 8.28
N GLU A 72 -0.20 -10.06 8.22
CA GLU A 72 -1.18 -9.22 8.92
C GLU A 72 -2.56 -9.34 8.27
N ALA A 73 -3.58 -9.47 9.10
CA ALA A 73 -4.98 -9.48 8.70
C ALA A 73 -5.56 -8.06 8.81
N ASP A 74 -5.63 -7.34 7.70
CA ASP A 74 -6.24 -6.01 7.63
C ASP A 74 -7.75 -6.16 7.46
N VAL A 75 -8.45 -6.15 8.60
CA VAL A 75 -9.87 -6.51 8.72
C VAL A 75 -10.74 -5.33 8.33
N ILE A 76 -11.36 -5.42 7.16
CA ILE A 76 -12.31 -4.41 6.65
C ILE A 76 -13.67 -4.64 7.32
N ILE A 77 -14.08 -3.67 8.16
CA ILE A 77 -15.29 -3.76 8.99
C ILE A 77 -16.54 -3.49 8.18
N PHE A 78 -16.52 -2.43 7.34
CA PHE A 78 -17.63 -2.02 6.48
C PHE A 78 -17.17 -1.78 5.03
N HIS A 79 -18.11 -1.86 4.09
CA HIS A 79 -17.93 -1.48 2.69
C HIS A 79 -19.30 -1.17 2.04
N PRO A 80 -19.36 -0.42 0.92
CA PRO A 80 -20.63 -0.05 0.28
C PRO A 80 -21.25 -1.14 -0.60
N TYR A 81 -20.52 -2.20 -0.91
CA TYR A 81 -20.90 -3.24 -1.88
C TYR A 81 -21.75 -4.34 -1.24
N ASP A 82 -23.01 -4.03 -0.98
CA ASP A 82 -23.86 -4.84 -0.13
C ASP A 82 -25.29 -4.91 -0.67
N ARG A 83 -25.87 -6.10 -0.70
CA ARG A 83 -27.30 -6.33 -1.02
C ARG A 83 -28.08 -6.96 0.15
N TRP A 84 -27.42 -7.23 1.26
CA TRP A 84 -28.01 -7.90 2.43
C TRP A 84 -28.39 -6.91 3.54
N GLY A 85 -27.98 -5.64 3.42
CA GLY A 85 -28.30 -4.57 4.35
C GLY A 85 -27.25 -4.31 5.44
N TYR A 86 -26.05 -4.90 5.34
CA TYR A 86 -24.99 -4.71 6.34
C TYR A 86 -24.43 -3.28 6.36
N CYS A 87 -24.46 -2.60 5.22
CA CYS A 87 -24.00 -1.22 5.13
C CYS A 87 -24.97 -0.21 5.79
N ASP A 88 -26.21 -0.60 6.07
CA ASP A 88 -27.25 0.26 6.64
C ASP A 88 -28.06 -0.44 7.76
N MET A 89 -27.37 -1.05 8.72
CA MET A 89 -28.02 -1.70 9.87
C MET A 89 -28.57 -0.69 10.90
N GLY A 90 -28.15 0.57 10.81
CA GLY A 90 -28.43 1.63 11.79
C GLY A 90 -27.38 1.70 12.90
N ALA A 91 -27.13 2.90 13.43
CA ALA A 91 -26.01 3.21 14.32
C ALA A 91 -25.88 2.28 15.53
N GLU A 92 -26.97 1.99 16.23
CA GLU A 92 -26.95 1.15 17.43
C GLU A 92 -26.52 -0.32 17.14
N ARG A 93 -26.95 -0.85 15.98
CA ARG A 93 -26.56 -2.20 15.54
C ARG A 93 -25.12 -2.22 15.07
N ASP A 94 -24.70 -1.19 14.35
CA ASP A 94 -23.31 -1.00 13.94
C ASP A 94 -22.39 -0.97 15.17
N PHE A 95 -22.73 -0.20 16.22
CA PHE A 95 -21.93 -0.13 17.46
C PHE A 95 -21.83 -1.48 18.18
N ARG A 96 -22.92 -2.24 18.21
CA ARG A 96 -22.90 -3.60 18.79
C ARG A 96 -22.07 -4.55 17.95
N TYR A 97 -22.21 -4.49 16.64
CA TYR A 97 -21.41 -5.28 15.71
C TYR A 97 -19.91 -5.02 15.86
N VAL A 98 -19.49 -3.74 15.87
CA VAL A 98 -18.08 -3.38 16.04
C VAL A 98 -17.53 -3.90 17.37
N ARG A 99 -18.26 -3.71 18.48
CA ARG A 99 -17.86 -4.28 19.79
C ARG A 99 -17.74 -5.80 19.76
N TYR A 100 -18.69 -6.48 19.13
CA TYR A 100 -18.67 -7.93 18.99
C TYR A 100 -17.47 -8.40 18.16
N LEU A 101 -17.20 -7.75 17.04
CA LEU A 101 -16.07 -8.06 16.19
C LEU A 101 -14.73 -7.88 16.92
N VAL A 102 -14.56 -6.76 17.62
CA VAL A 102 -13.36 -6.50 18.43
C VAL A 102 -13.20 -7.56 19.52
N ALA A 103 -14.27 -7.89 20.25
CA ALA A 103 -14.22 -8.92 21.27
C ALA A 103 -13.84 -10.31 20.73
N ARG A 104 -14.11 -10.58 19.45
CA ARG A 104 -13.76 -11.84 18.79
C ARG A 104 -12.30 -11.86 18.30
N LEU A 105 -11.79 -10.75 17.79
CA LEU A 105 -10.54 -10.72 17.03
C LEU A 105 -9.36 -10.06 17.76
N ALA A 106 -9.59 -9.25 18.80
CA ALA A 106 -8.51 -8.50 19.45
C ALA A 106 -7.42 -9.38 20.09
N ALA A 107 -7.68 -10.67 20.36
CA ALA A 107 -6.66 -11.59 20.86
C ALA A 107 -5.67 -12.09 19.79
N PHE A 108 -5.89 -11.80 18.52
CA PHE A 108 -4.99 -12.18 17.43
C PHE A 108 -3.98 -11.06 17.19
N SER A 109 -2.70 -11.33 17.38
CA SER A 109 -1.61 -10.33 17.30
C SER A 109 -1.40 -9.73 15.92
N ASN A 110 -1.95 -10.34 14.87
CA ASN A 110 -1.81 -9.93 13.47
C ASN A 110 -3.03 -9.19 12.93
N VAL A 111 -3.90 -8.66 13.77
CA VAL A 111 -5.07 -7.89 13.34
C VAL A 111 -4.70 -6.43 13.11
N TRP A 112 -5.15 -5.86 12.01
CA TRP A 112 -5.26 -4.43 11.74
C TRP A 112 -6.72 -4.08 11.54
N TRP A 113 -7.17 -2.93 12.03
CA TRP A 113 -8.56 -2.50 11.88
C TRP A 113 -8.69 -1.51 10.71
N SER A 114 -9.34 -1.93 9.64
CA SER A 114 -9.78 -1.04 8.56
C SER A 114 -11.27 -0.77 8.72
N LEU A 115 -11.64 0.44 9.17
CA LEU A 115 -13.03 0.75 9.50
C LEU A 115 -13.94 0.61 8.28
N ALA A 116 -13.45 1.00 7.12
CA ALA A 116 -14.14 0.78 5.86
C ALA A 116 -13.19 0.61 4.69
N ASN A 117 -13.63 -0.12 3.68
CA ASN A 117 -13.27 0.10 2.31
C ASN A 117 -14.24 1.16 1.76
N GLU A 118 -13.67 2.28 1.24
CA GLU A 118 -14.44 3.32 0.54
C GLU A 118 -15.57 3.94 1.41
N TYR A 119 -15.17 4.46 2.56
CA TYR A 119 -16.08 5.03 3.57
C TYR A 119 -16.96 6.17 3.02
N ASP A 120 -16.44 6.92 2.07
CA ASP A 120 -17.07 8.08 1.46
C ASP A 120 -18.33 7.72 0.66
N PHE A 121 -18.40 6.51 0.11
CA PHE A 121 -19.63 6.00 -0.53
C PHE A 121 -20.73 5.61 0.48
N LEU A 122 -20.44 5.64 1.77
CA LEU A 122 -21.38 5.36 2.84
C LEU A 122 -21.82 6.62 3.62
N LEU A 123 -21.39 7.81 3.23
CA LEU A 123 -21.64 9.04 4.00
C LEU A 123 -23.12 9.39 4.15
N ASP A 124 -23.97 8.96 3.23
CA ASP A 124 -25.43 9.18 3.31
C ASP A 124 -26.07 8.37 4.45
N VAL A 125 -25.51 7.22 4.81
CA VAL A 125 -26.02 6.33 5.86
C VAL A 125 -25.14 6.29 7.12
N LYS A 126 -23.87 6.65 6.99
CA LYS A 126 -22.86 6.67 8.07
C LYS A 126 -22.08 8.00 8.01
N PRO A 127 -22.60 9.07 8.64
CA PRO A 127 -21.92 10.37 8.63
C PRO A 127 -20.57 10.32 9.34
N VAL A 128 -19.68 11.30 9.07
CA VAL A 128 -18.31 11.36 9.61
C VAL A 128 -18.25 11.16 11.12
N ALA A 129 -19.18 11.73 11.88
CA ALA A 129 -19.23 11.56 13.34
C ALA A 129 -19.46 10.09 13.77
N GLN A 130 -20.14 9.30 12.94
CA GLN A 130 -20.33 7.87 13.20
C GLN A 130 -19.03 7.08 12.95
N TRP A 131 -18.25 7.46 11.95
CA TRP A 131 -16.91 6.90 11.73
C TRP A 131 -15.98 7.21 12.91
N ASP A 132 -16.00 8.42 13.43
CA ASP A 132 -15.26 8.78 14.64
C ASP A 132 -15.68 7.91 15.84
N ARG A 133 -16.99 7.67 15.99
CA ARG A 133 -17.49 6.80 17.07
C ARG A 133 -17.00 5.35 16.94
N TYR A 134 -16.87 4.81 15.72
CA TYR A 134 -16.34 3.46 15.54
C TYR A 134 -14.87 3.37 15.96
N PHE A 135 -14.05 4.37 15.64
CA PHE A 135 -12.66 4.43 16.14
C PHE A 135 -12.61 4.37 17.66
N HIS A 136 -13.42 5.16 18.32
CA HIS A 136 -13.49 5.16 19.79
C HIS A 136 -13.99 3.83 20.37
N ILE A 137 -14.97 3.19 19.72
CA ILE A 137 -15.42 1.87 20.15
C ILE A 137 -14.27 0.84 20.09
N ILE A 138 -13.44 0.89 19.06
CA ILE A 138 -12.25 0.03 18.97
C ILE A 138 -11.28 0.38 20.11
N GLU A 139 -10.97 1.65 20.35
CA GLU A 139 -10.09 2.08 21.44
C GLU A 139 -10.57 1.63 22.83
N GLU A 140 -11.88 1.68 23.06
CA GLU A 140 -12.52 1.28 24.32
C GLU A 140 -12.50 -0.23 24.54
N ASN A 141 -12.47 -1.05 23.48
CA ASN A 141 -12.68 -2.49 23.54
C ASN A 141 -11.48 -3.34 23.08
N ASP A 142 -10.47 -2.75 22.46
CA ASP A 142 -9.23 -3.42 22.06
C ASP A 142 -8.11 -3.14 23.06
N PRO A 143 -7.84 -4.07 24.01
CA PRO A 143 -6.83 -3.86 25.04
C PRO A 143 -5.40 -3.93 24.49
N TYR A 144 -5.20 -4.47 23.29
CA TYR A 144 -3.88 -4.63 22.65
C TYR A 144 -3.50 -3.46 21.76
N ARG A 145 -4.45 -2.54 21.46
CA ARG A 145 -4.24 -1.32 20.66
C ARG A 145 -3.71 -1.61 19.27
N HIS A 146 -4.34 -2.56 18.58
CA HIS A 146 -4.02 -2.80 17.17
C HIS A 146 -4.21 -1.54 16.34
N VAL A 147 -3.38 -1.40 15.32
CA VAL A 147 -3.43 -0.23 14.43
C VAL A 147 -4.76 -0.16 13.68
N LYS A 148 -5.26 1.06 13.49
CA LYS A 148 -6.56 1.31 12.88
C LYS A 148 -6.52 2.46 11.90
N SER A 149 -7.24 2.32 10.80
CA SER A 149 -7.34 3.31 9.74
C SER A 149 -8.69 3.20 9.03
N ILE A 150 -8.87 4.01 7.99
CA ILE A 150 -10.06 4.06 7.16
C ILE A 150 -9.66 4.44 5.73
N HIS A 151 -10.33 3.84 4.74
CA HIS A 151 -9.95 3.92 3.33
C HIS A 151 -11.04 4.65 2.52
N ASN A 152 -10.62 5.57 1.62
CA ASN A 152 -11.47 6.31 0.71
C ASN A 152 -11.72 5.56 -0.61
N GLY A 153 -12.81 5.86 -1.30
CA GLY A 153 -13.09 5.43 -2.68
C GLY A 153 -12.69 6.51 -3.69
N GLU A 154 -13.23 7.70 -3.56
CA GLU A 154 -12.85 8.82 -4.41
C GLU A 154 -11.49 9.38 -3.97
N ALA A 155 -10.55 9.51 -4.91
CA ALA A 155 -9.16 9.94 -4.64
C ALA A 155 -9.04 11.32 -3.97
N SER A 156 -10.08 12.15 -4.06
CA SER A 156 -10.17 13.47 -3.42
C SER A 156 -10.85 13.45 -2.05
N MET A 157 -11.49 12.34 -1.67
CA MET A 157 -12.33 12.22 -0.46
C MET A 157 -11.58 11.54 0.69
N ASN A 158 -10.33 11.95 0.93
CA ASN A 158 -9.59 11.40 2.06
C ASN A 158 -10.26 11.76 3.39
N PHE A 159 -10.27 10.79 4.30
CA PHE A 159 -10.64 11.04 5.69
C PHE A 159 -9.61 12.00 6.34
N ASP A 160 -9.99 12.70 7.41
CA ASP A 160 -9.02 13.51 8.13
C ASP A 160 -8.08 12.62 8.96
N HIS A 161 -7.02 12.13 8.33
CA HIS A 161 -6.04 11.26 8.95
C HIS A 161 -5.19 11.94 10.04
N ARG A 162 -5.31 13.26 10.27
CA ARG A 162 -4.66 13.96 11.39
C ARG A 162 -5.30 13.65 12.73
N LYS A 163 -6.53 13.12 12.71
CA LYS A 163 -7.26 12.75 13.94
C LYS A 163 -6.43 11.80 14.79
N PRO A 164 -6.31 12.00 16.11
CA PRO A 164 -5.39 11.26 16.97
C PRO A 164 -5.70 9.76 17.07
N TRP A 165 -6.92 9.36 16.80
CA TRP A 165 -7.37 7.98 16.81
C TRP A 165 -7.13 7.21 15.52
N VAL A 166 -6.63 7.86 14.48
CA VAL A 166 -6.19 7.20 13.25
C VAL A 166 -4.69 6.94 13.33
N ASP A 167 -4.24 5.69 13.20
CA ASP A 167 -2.84 5.35 13.41
C ASP A 167 -1.99 5.48 12.14
N HIS A 168 -2.57 5.18 10.98
CA HIS A 168 -1.90 5.35 9.68
C HIS A 168 -2.88 5.85 8.61
N VAL A 169 -2.32 6.41 7.57
CA VAL A 169 -3.07 6.86 6.39
C VAL A 169 -3.30 5.65 5.50
N CYS A 170 -4.56 5.30 5.26
CA CYS A 170 -4.95 4.27 4.30
C CYS A 170 -5.73 4.94 3.17
N ILE A 171 -5.25 4.83 1.94
CA ILE A 171 -5.80 5.54 0.80
C ILE A 171 -5.88 4.68 -0.46
N GLN A 172 -6.71 5.14 -1.39
CA GLN A 172 -6.79 4.71 -2.77
C GLN A 172 -6.40 5.89 -3.67
N ASN A 173 -5.31 5.75 -4.42
CA ASN A 173 -4.91 6.80 -5.36
C ASN A 173 -3.92 6.28 -6.40
N TRP A 174 -4.13 6.62 -7.67
CA TRP A 174 -3.23 6.27 -8.77
C TRP A 174 -1.98 7.16 -8.84
N ASP A 175 -2.03 8.40 -8.31
CA ASP A 175 -0.90 9.32 -8.31
C ASP A 175 0.04 9.06 -7.13
N VAL A 176 0.71 7.93 -7.19
CA VAL A 176 1.65 7.48 -6.13
C VAL A 176 2.83 8.45 -5.93
N LYS A 177 3.06 9.38 -6.87
CA LYS A 177 4.10 10.42 -6.73
C LYS A 177 3.81 11.38 -5.58
N ARG A 178 2.58 11.46 -5.13
CA ARG A 178 2.15 12.29 -4.00
C ARG A 178 2.40 11.68 -2.63
N THR A 179 2.93 10.48 -2.54
CA THR A 179 3.12 9.77 -1.26
C THR A 179 3.91 10.59 -0.22
N ALA A 180 4.99 11.28 -0.65
CA ALA A 180 5.75 12.14 0.25
C ALA A 180 4.96 13.35 0.75
N GLU A 181 4.11 13.94 -0.10
CA GLU A 181 3.20 15.05 0.26
C GLU A 181 2.19 14.59 1.32
N TRP A 182 1.57 13.42 1.13
CA TRP A 182 0.62 12.86 2.08
C TRP A 182 1.28 12.55 3.42
N ARG A 183 2.48 11.96 3.38
CA ARG A 183 3.25 11.67 4.58
C ARG A 183 3.57 12.96 5.38
N GLU A 184 3.96 14.02 4.70
CA GLU A 184 4.22 15.33 5.31
C GLU A 184 2.92 15.96 5.85
N ALA A 185 1.84 15.95 5.06
CA ALA A 185 0.58 16.58 5.41
C ALA A 185 -0.09 15.97 6.64
N TRP A 186 0.04 14.66 6.84
CA TRP A 186 -0.62 13.96 7.95
C TRP A 186 0.34 13.50 9.07
N GLY A 187 1.66 13.53 8.83
CA GLY A 187 2.67 13.15 9.84
C GLY A 187 2.60 11.69 10.29
N LYS A 188 2.07 10.79 9.44
CA LYS A 188 1.83 9.37 9.74
C LYS A 188 2.34 8.48 8.61
N PRO A 189 2.56 7.17 8.88
CA PRO A 189 2.81 6.19 7.81
C PRO A 189 1.69 6.22 6.78
N VAL A 190 2.04 6.18 5.49
CA VAL A 190 1.09 6.17 4.38
C VAL A 190 1.08 4.78 3.74
N VAL A 191 -0.10 4.20 3.65
CA VAL A 191 -0.36 2.95 2.92
C VAL A 191 -1.33 3.26 1.79
N ASN A 192 -0.85 3.24 0.56
CA ASN A 192 -1.70 3.30 -0.62
C ASN A 192 -2.14 1.87 -0.96
N ASP A 193 -3.27 1.46 -0.42
CA ASP A 193 -3.75 0.08 -0.53
C ASP A 193 -4.26 -0.27 -1.93
N GLU A 194 -4.70 0.75 -2.68
CA GLU A 194 -5.26 0.56 -4.01
C GLU A 194 -4.65 1.56 -5.02
N PRO A 195 -3.39 1.30 -5.46
CA PRO A 195 -2.71 2.12 -6.46
C PRO A 195 -3.07 1.71 -7.90
N GLU A 196 -4.24 1.13 -8.16
CA GLU A 196 -4.65 0.34 -9.32
C GLU A 196 -3.93 -1.01 -9.43
N TYR A 197 -4.42 -1.91 -10.29
CA TYR A 197 -4.03 -3.31 -10.29
C TYR A 197 -3.59 -3.82 -11.66
N GLU A 198 -2.58 -4.69 -11.66
CA GLU A 198 -2.22 -5.49 -12.81
C GLU A 198 -3.39 -6.39 -13.22
N GLY A 199 -3.70 -6.44 -14.52
CA GLY A 199 -4.78 -7.30 -14.98
C GLY A 199 -5.28 -7.04 -16.37
N ASN A 200 -6.50 -7.49 -16.65
CA ASN A 200 -7.12 -7.36 -17.97
C ASN A 200 -8.65 -7.18 -17.94
N ILE A 201 -9.22 -6.82 -16.79
CA ILE A 201 -10.65 -6.50 -16.73
C ILE A 201 -10.92 -5.19 -17.48
N PRO A 202 -12.15 -5.00 -18.03
CA PRO A 202 -12.51 -3.81 -18.79
C PRO A 202 -12.79 -2.60 -17.86
N ARG A 203 -11.89 -2.33 -16.92
CA ARG A 203 -11.93 -1.23 -15.96
C ARG A 203 -10.54 -0.63 -15.81
N PRO A 204 -10.36 0.70 -15.92
CA PRO A 204 -9.04 1.34 -15.85
C PRO A 204 -8.24 0.99 -14.59
N TRP A 205 -8.90 0.87 -13.45
CA TRP A 205 -8.27 0.56 -12.17
C TRP A 205 -7.72 -0.89 -12.08
N GLY A 206 -8.08 -1.78 -13.00
CA GLY A 206 -7.74 -3.20 -12.97
C GLY A 206 -7.19 -3.73 -14.28
N ASN A 207 -6.48 -2.92 -15.08
CA ASN A 207 -5.87 -3.36 -16.34
C ASN A 207 -4.56 -2.63 -16.65
N ILE A 208 -3.84 -2.20 -15.62
CA ILE A 208 -2.48 -1.70 -15.83
C ILE A 208 -1.51 -2.86 -16.07
N SER A 209 -0.35 -2.56 -16.63
CA SER A 209 0.70 -3.57 -16.86
C SER A 209 1.41 -3.93 -15.56
N ALA A 210 2.05 -5.11 -15.53
CA ALA A 210 2.91 -5.51 -14.44
C ALA A 210 4.05 -4.50 -14.19
N GLN A 211 4.65 -3.96 -15.25
CA GLN A 211 5.70 -2.96 -15.15
C GLN A 211 5.20 -1.69 -14.45
N GLU A 212 4.01 -1.23 -14.79
CA GLU A 212 3.41 -0.07 -14.17
C GLU A 212 3.13 -0.32 -12.68
N LEU A 213 2.59 -1.47 -12.30
CA LEU A 213 2.34 -1.78 -10.89
C LEU A 213 3.67 -1.86 -10.10
N VAL A 214 4.70 -2.50 -10.63
CA VAL A 214 6.04 -2.52 -10.01
C VAL A 214 6.61 -1.10 -9.90
N HIS A 215 6.44 -0.26 -10.94
CA HIS A 215 6.84 1.14 -10.89
C HIS A 215 6.15 1.91 -9.76
N ARG A 216 4.85 1.70 -9.56
CA ARG A 216 4.08 2.33 -8.48
C ARG A 216 4.56 1.90 -7.10
N PHE A 217 4.88 0.63 -6.91
CA PHE A 217 5.46 0.13 -5.66
C PHE A 217 6.82 0.78 -5.37
N TRP A 218 7.73 0.79 -6.32
CA TRP A 218 9.03 1.44 -6.16
C TRP A 218 8.89 2.93 -5.87
N THR A 219 8.03 3.62 -6.60
CA THR A 219 7.78 5.06 -6.39
C THR A 219 7.23 5.32 -4.99
N THR A 220 6.20 4.57 -4.56
CA THR A 220 5.59 4.73 -3.24
C THR A 220 6.61 4.50 -2.13
N VAL A 221 7.39 3.42 -2.20
CA VAL A 221 8.39 3.07 -1.18
C VAL A 221 9.52 4.10 -1.14
N MET A 222 10.05 4.52 -2.29
CA MET A 222 11.09 5.57 -2.36
C MET A 222 10.57 6.95 -1.95
N ARG A 223 9.26 7.12 -1.78
CA ARG A 223 8.63 8.34 -1.25
C ARG A 223 8.14 8.17 0.19
N GLY A 224 8.64 7.11 0.86
CA GLY A 224 8.44 6.87 2.28
C GLY A 224 7.05 6.35 2.65
N GLY A 225 6.36 5.66 1.74
CA GLY A 225 5.09 4.97 1.96
C GLY A 225 5.14 3.48 1.69
N TYR A 226 3.98 2.86 1.70
CA TYR A 226 3.75 1.45 1.42
C TYR A 226 2.64 1.33 0.38
N ALA A 227 2.63 0.24 -0.40
CA ALA A 227 1.61 0.01 -1.43
C ALA A 227 0.95 -1.36 -1.25
N GLY A 228 -0.33 -1.44 -1.60
CA GLY A 228 -1.10 -2.67 -1.66
C GLY A 228 -1.06 -3.31 -3.05
N HIS A 229 -0.94 -4.63 -3.09
CA HIS A 229 -1.01 -5.41 -4.31
C HIS A 229 -2.42 -5.95 -4.53
N GLY A 230 -2.85 -5.95 -5.79
CA GLY A 230 -3.98 -6.71 -6.27
C GLY A 230 -3.76 -7.06 -7.73
N GLU A 231 -4.41 -8.10 -8.20
CA GLU A 231 -4.46 -8.42 -9.64
C GLU A 231 -5.86 -8.85 -10.07
N THR A 232 -6.18 -8.55 -11.29
CA THR A 232 -7.53 -8.60 -11.84
C THR A 232 -7.56 -9.25 -13.23
N PHE A 233 -6.92 -10.42 -13.35
CA PHE A 233 -7.01 -11.22 -14.57
C PHE A 233 -8.35 -11.94 -14.65
N MET A 234 -9.10 -11.74 -15.73
CA MET A 234 -10.35 -12.44 -15.99
C MET A 234 -10.17 -13.96 -15.93
N HIS A 235 -11.15 -14.64 -15.33
CA HIS A 235 -11.14 -16.09 -15.18
C HIS A 235 -12.52 -16.66 -15.49
N PRO A 236 -12.64 -17.81 -16.18
CA PRO A 236 -13.94 -18.40 -16.55
C PRO A 236 -14.89 -18.70 -15.38
N LEU A 237 -14.36 -18.85 -14.18
CA LEU A 237 -15.11 -19.09 -12.94
C LEU A 237 -15.11 -17.88 -11.99
N ASP A 238 -14.77 -16.68 -12.47
CA ASP A 238 -14.64 -15.45 -11.66
C ASP A 238 -13.71 -15.60 -10.44
N HIS A 239 -12.71 -16.48 -10.52
CA HIS A 239 -11.69 -16.63 -9.50
C HIS A 239 -10.59 -15.58 -9.74
N ILE A 240 -10.89 -14.35 -9.41
CA ILE A 240 -10.00 -13.20 -9.54
C ILE A 240 -9.36 -12.93 -8.17
N TRP A 241 -8.03 -12.84 -8.12
CA TRP A 241 -7.26 -12.64 -6.89
C TRP A 241 -7.78 -11.46 -6.06
N TRP A 242 -7.97 -10.31 -6.69
CA TRP A 242 -8.52 -9.11 -6.05
C TRP A 242 -9.83 -9.35 -5.29
N ALA A 243 -10.70 -10.22 -5.82
CA ALA A 243 -12.03 -10.46 -5.26
C ALA A 243 -12.07 -11.65 -4.30
N LYS A 244 -11.35 -12.73 -4.61
CA LYS A 244 -11.55 -14.05 -3.97
C LYS A 244 -10.26 -14.73 -3.53
N GLY A 245 -9.10 -14.15 -3.79
CA GLY A 245 -7.83 -14.85 -3.63
C GLY A 245 -7.63 -15.95 -4.68
N GLY A 246 -6.97 -17.03 -4.31
CA GLY A 246 -6.65 -18.14 -5.21
C GLY A 246 -5.19 -18.14 -5.67
N GLU A 247 -4.95 -18.14 -6.96
CA GLU A 247 -3.61 -18.11 -7.57
C GLU A 247 -3.31 -16.74 -8.16
N LEU A 248 -2.05 -16.32 -8.04
CA LEU A 248 -1.50 -15.18 -8.75
C LEU A 248 -1.13 -15.60 -10.18
N ARG A 249 -1.42 -14.75 -11.15
CA ARG A 249 -1.20 -14.97 -12.59
C ARG A 249 -0.35 -13.90 -13.22
N GLY A 250 -0.21 -12.77 -12.53
CA GLY A 250 0.59 -11.64 -12.95
C GLY A 250 2.06 -11.86 -12.76
N GLU A 251 2.84 -10.88 -13.19
CA GLU A 251 4.29 -10.90 -13.11
C GLU A 251 4.84 -9.92 -12.06
N SER A 252 3.99 -9.05 -11.52
CA SER A 252 4.42 -8.00 -10.58
C SER A 252 4.80 -8.54 -9.20
N TRP A 253 4.13 -9.59 -8.72
CA TRP A 253 4.27 -10.07 -7.34
C TRP A 253 5.69 -10.55 -6.98
N GLU A 254 6.40 -11.21 -7.91
CA GLU A 254 7.80 -11.63 -7.70
C GLU A 254 8.72 -10.40 -7.58
N ARG A 255 8.48 -9.38 -8.40
CA ARG A 255 9.26 -8.13 -8.44
C ARG A 255 8.99 -7.25 -7.22
N ILE A 256 7.77 -7.30 -6.71
CA ILE A 256 7.40 -6.68 -5.43
C ILE A 256 8.09 -7.43 -4.27
N GLY A 257 8.14 -8.76 -4.33
CA GLY A 257 8.91 -9.58 -3.40
C GLY A 257 10.41 -9.24 -3.41
N PHE A 258 10.99 -8.99 -4.58
CA PHE A 258 12.35 -8.53 -4.72
C PHE A 258 12.59 -7.16 -4.06
N LEU A 259 11.69 -6.19 -4.28
CA LEU A 259 11.73 -4.89 -3.59
C LEU A 259 11.68 -5.07 -2.07
N ARG A 260 10.75 -5.88 -1.57
CA ARG A 260 10.63 -6.17 -0.13
C ARG A 260 11.93 -6.75 0.44
N ASN A 261 12.54 -7.71 -0.24
CA ASN A 261 13.82 -8.30 0.20
C ASN A 261 14.93 -7.25 0.31
N LEU A 262 14.99 -6.30 -0.63
CA LEU A 262 15.95 -5.18 -0.56
C LEU A 262 15.68 -4.29 0.66
N MET A 263 14.41 -3.94 0.89
CA MET A 263 14.04 -3.07 2.02
C MET A 263 14.31 -3.74 3.37
N GLU A 264 13.96 -5.02 3.53
CA GLU A 264 14.24 -5.78 4.75
C GLU A 264 15.74 -5.95 5.04
N ALA A 265 16.56 -6.05 3.99
CA ALA A 265 18.00 -6.15 4.13
C ALA A 265 18.66 -4.82 4.55
N ASP A 266 18.21 -3.71 4.02
CA ASP A 266 18.93 -2.44 4.07
C ASP A 266 18.29 -1.39 4.99
N VAL A 267 16.98 -1.41 5.21
CA VAL A 267 16.24 -0.36 5.93
C VAL A 267 15.95 -0.78 7.36
N ARG A 268 16.28 0.08 8.33
CA ARG A 268 16.12 -0.19 9.78
C ARG A 268 15.10 0.74 10.44
N ASN A 269 15.11 2.03 10.07
CA ASN A 269 14.31 3.07 10.71
C ASN A 269 13.21 3.62 9.79
N GLY A 270 13.10 3.07 8.58
CA GLY A 270 12.20 3.55 7.53
C GLY A 270 12.85 4.57 6.61
N LEU A 271 12.44 4.53 5.35
CA LEU A 271 12.99 5.44 4.33
C LEU A 271 12.45 6.86 4.51
N MET A 272 13.36 7.81 4.53
CA MET A 272 13.07 9.24 4.52
C MET A 272 13.26 9.77 3.09
N PRO A 273 12.19 10.20 2.40
CA PRO A 273 12.31 10.76 1.07
C PRO A 273 13.04 12.09 1.09
N PHE A 274 13.76 12.39 0.02
CA PHE A 274 14.41 13.68 -0.20
C PHE A 274 14.28 14.13 -1.65
N THR A 275 14.43 15.43 -1.89
CA THR A 275 14.42 16.01 -3.24
C THR A 275 15.69 15.66 -3.98
N THR A 276 15.58 15.11 -5.18
CA THR A 276 16.69 14.64 -6.01
C THR A 276 17.12 15.67 -7.08
N GLU A 277 16.27 16.63 -7.38
CA GLU A 277 16.48 17.67 -8.39
C GLU A 277 16.47 19.06 -7.78
N SER A 278 17.23 19.95 -8.37
CA SER A 278 17.31 21.35 -7.97
C SER A 278 16.21 22.24 -8.54
N ALA A 279 15.60 21.81 -9.63
CA ALA A 279 14.56 22.58 -10.30
C ALA A 279 13.16 22.10 -9.90
N ARG A 280 12.29 23.05 -9.52
CA ARG A 280 10.95 22.76 -9.00
C ARG A 280 10.04 22.01 -9.99
N TRP A 281 10.24 22.19 -11.29
CA TRP A 281 9.48 21.51 -12.34
C TRP A 281 9.95 20.07 -12.59
N GLU A 282 11.14 19.69 -12.10
CA GLU A 282 11.66 18.31 -12.12
C GLU A 282 11.29 17.54 -10.84
N PHE A 283 10.79 18.26 -9.86
CA PHE A 283 10.28 17.70 -8.61
C PHE A 283 9.29 16.57 -8.92
N ASN A 284 9.48 15.40 -8.38
CA ASN A 284 8.65 14.24 -8.61
C ASN A 284 9.02 13.34 -9.82
N ARG A 285 10.08 13.59 -10.55
CA ARG A 285 10.48 12.70 -11.66
C ARG A 285 11.35 11.54 -11.18
N VAL A 286 12.36 11.82 -10.37
CA VAL A 286 13.24 10.83 -9.75
C VAL A 286 12.93 10.75 -8.26
N SER A 287 12.76 9.55 -7.73
CA SER A 287 12.47 9.35 -6.32
C SER A 287 13.75 9.02 -5.57
N GLY A 288 14.06 9.77 -4.51
CA GLY A 288 15.20 9.53 -3.64
C GLY A 288 14.77 9.31 -2.20
N ALA A 289 15.37 8.33 -1.55
CA ALA A 289 15.12 8.05 -0.14
C ALA A 289 16.39 7.58 0.58
N ARG A 290 16.41 7.77 1.90
CA ARG A 290 17.57 7.41 2.73
C ARG A 290 17.13 6.83 4.07
N ASP A 291 17.88 5.85 4.54
CA ASP A 291 17.89 5.41 5.94
C ASP A 291 19.34 5.25 6.42
N GLY A 292 19.80 6.12 7.33
CA GLY A 292 21.16 6.12 7.81
C GLY A 292 22.20 6.20 6.69
N ASP A 293 23.00 5.15 6.57
CA ASP A 293 24.10 5.06 5.60
C ASP A 293 23.66 4.54 4.21
N VAL A 294 22.38 4.23 4.04
CA VAL A 294 21.84 3.70 2.78
C VAL A 294 21.02 4.76 2.06
N THR A 295 21.33 5.00 0.79
CA THR A 295 20.62 5.92 -0.08
C THR A 295 20.14 5.18 -1.33
N TYR A 296 18.88 5.39 -1.69
CA TYR A 296 18.28 4.90 -2.93
C TYR A 296 17.90 6.06 -3.84
N LEU A 297 18.12 5.89 -5.14
CA LEU A 297 17.61 6.74 -6.21
C LEU A 297 16.87 5.83 -7.19
N TYR A 298 15.61 6.11 -7.47
CA TYR A 298 14.79 5.36 -8.42
C TYR A 298 14.35 6.25 -9.56
N PHE A 299 14.66 5.86 -10.80
CA PHE A 299 14.50 6.67 -12.00
C PHE A 299 13.14 6.46 -12.69
N GLY A 300 12.39 5.41 -12.32
CA GLY A 300 11.09 5.11 -12.93
C GLY A 300 11.19 4.90 -14.44
N GLU A 301 10.35 5.59 -15.18
CA GLU A 301 10.30 5.52 -16.64
C GLU A 301 11.45 6.25 -17.34
N HIS A 302 12.26 7.03 -16.59
CA HIS A 302 13.38 7.79 -17.15
C HIS A 302 14.56 6.87 -17.51
N GLN A 303 15.31 7.27 -18.52
CA GLN A 303 16.38 6.50 -19.12
C GLN A 303 17.71 7.28 -19.13
N PRO A 304 18.20 7.73 -17.95
CA PRO A 304 19.47 8.46 -17.90
C PRO A 304 20.63 7.53 -18.25
N VAL A 305 21.66 8.10 -18.94
CA VAL A 305 22.94 7.42 -19.19
C VAL A 305 23.98 7.74 -18.11
N ALA A 306 23.73 8.76 -17.29
CA ALA A 306 24.52 9.12 -16.14
C ALA A 306 23.67 9.92 -15.17
N TRP A 307 24.03 9.86 -13.87
CA TRP A 307 23.37 10.66 -12.84
C TRP A 307 24.35 11.13 -11.78
N ALA A 308 24.18 12.40 -11.36
CA ALA A 308 24.96 12.98 -10.29
C ALA A 308 24.39 12.58 -8.92
N VAL A 309 25.20 12.04 -8.04
CA VAL A 309 24.81 11.54 -6.72
C VAL A 309 25.33 12.49 -5.65
N GLY A 310 24.41 13.07 -4.87
CA GLY A 310 24.72 13.79 -3.63
C GLY A 310 24.76 12.84 -2.44
N LEU A 311 25.77 12.97 -1.60
CA LEU A 311 25.88 12.24 -0.33
C LEU A 311 25.84 13.22 0.84
N PRO A 312 25.41 12.77 2.03
CA PRO A 312 25.41 13.62 3.23
C PRO A 312 26.81 13.98 3.73
N MET A 313 27.85 13.28 3.26
CA MET A 313 29.25 13.49 3.62
C MET A 313 30.11 13.49 2.36
N GLU A 314 30.99 14.47 2.23
CA GLU A 314 32.02 14.49 1.21
C GLU A 314 33.12 13.46 1.52
N ASP A 315 33.74 12.88 0.49
CA ASP A 315 34.87 11.95 0.58
C ASP A 315 34.66 10.62 1.34
N CYS A 316 33.43 10.16 1.52
CA CYS A 316 33.20 8.86 2.15
C CYS A 316 33.42 7.70 1.16
N ALA A 317 34.03 6.61 1.69
CA ALA A 317 34.06 5.34 0.97
C ALA A 317 32.63 4.81 0.87
N CYS A 318 32.20 4.42 -0.33
CA CYS A 318 30.87 3.87 -0.52
C CYS A 318 30.87 2.72 -1.51
N GLU A 319 29.88 1.87 -1.36
CA GLU A 319 29.52 0.83 -2.34
C GLU A 319 28.32 1.32 -3.14
N ILE A 320 28.36 1.11 -4.45
CA ILE A 320 27.31 1.56 -5.35
C ILE A 320 26.81 0.36 -6.15
N ASP A 321 25.51 0.13 -6.08
CA ASP A 321 24.84 -0.92 -6.86
C ASP A 321 23.86 -0.30 -7.83
N LEU A 322 23.87 -0.78 -9.05
CA LEU A 322 22.83 -0.59 -10.04
C LEU A 322 21.83 -1.75 -9.91
N ILE A 323 20.56 -1.41 -9.81
CA ILE A 323 19.46 -2.35 -9.66
C ILE A 323 18.54 -2.19 -10.88
N ASP A 324 18.35 -3.28 -11.61
CA ASP A 324 17.28 -3.38 -12.59
C ASP A 324 16.05 -3.95 -11.90
N THR A 325 15.05 -3.09 -11.69
CA THR A 325 13.88 -3.43 -10.88
C THR A 325 12.96 -4.43 -11.57
N TRP A 326 12.97 -4.46 -12.90
CA TRP A 326 12.19 -5.40 -13.69
C TRP A 326 12.87 -6.76 -13.85
N GLN A 327 14.18 -6.77 -14.13
CA GLN A 327 14.96 -8.02 -14.27
C GLN A 327 15.39 -8.58 -12.90
N MET A 328 15.11 -7.91 -11.80
CA MET A 328 15.47 -8.30 -10.43
C MET A 328 16.98 -8.54 -10.27
N THR A 329 17.82 -7.74 -10.92
CA THR A 329 19.28 -7.90 -10.88
C THR A 329 19.95 -6.76 -10.11
N ILE A 330 21.05 -7.10 -9.43
CA ILE A 330 21.90 -6.15 -8.71
C ILE A 330 23.31 -6.28 -9.24
N ARG A 331 23.90 -5.18 -9.65
CA ARG A 331 25.25 -5.14 -10.17
C ARG A 331 26.04 -4.04 -9.51
N ARG A 332 27.26 -4.36 -9.02
CA ARG A 332 28.21 -3.36 -8.53
C ARG A 332 28.66 -2.46 -9.67
N ILE A 333 28.70 -1.14 -9.41
CA ILE A 333 29.21 -0.13 -10.34
C ILE A 333 30.17 0.80 -9.63
N ASP A 334 31.01 1.50 -10.42
CA ASP A 334 32.00 2.43 -9.92
C ASP A 334 31.49 3.88 -9.97
N LYS A 335 32.17 4.75 -9.20
CA LYS A 335 32.01 6.20 -9.30
C LYS A 335 32.56 6.66 -10.67
N ALA A 336 31.82 7.55 -11.31
CA ALA A 336 32.26 8.23 -12.52
C ALA A 336 32.53 9.72 -12.22
N PRO A 337 33.39 10.38 -12.99
CA PRO A 337 33.58 11.83 -12.89
C PRO A 337 32.26 12.56 -13.11
N LEU A 338 32.06 13.65 -12.39
CA LEU A 338 30.89 14.51 -12.65
C LEU A 338 30.91 14.98 -14.12
N PRO A 339 29.79 14.89 -14.83
CA PRO A 339 29.71 15.40 -16.17
C PRO A 339 30.02 16.90 -16.13
N LYS A 340 30.75 17.39 -17.13
CA LYS A 340 31.05 18.86 -17.26
C LYS A 340 29.70 19.58 -17.27
N SER A 341 29.41 20.30 -16.20
CA SER A 341 28.23 21.12 -16.11
C SER A 341 28.27 22.13 -17.25
N PRO A 342 27.24 22.27 -18.10
CA PRO A 342 27.11 23.45 -18.95
C PRO A 342 27.09 24.64 -17.98
N GLY A 343 28.08 25.54 -18.12
CA GLY A 343 28.30 26.66 -17.20
C GLY A 343 26.98 27.41 -16.94
N LEU A 344 26.83 27.95 -15.74
CA LEU A 344 25.71 28.78 -15.33
C LEU A 344 25.43 29.85 -16.42
N ARG A 345 24.26 29.78 -17.07
CA ARG A 345 23.79 30.82 -17.95
C ARG A 345 22.79 31.69 -17.21
N GLN A 346 23.12 32.97 -17.05
CA GLN A 346 22.11 33.94 -16.65
C GLN A 346 21.18 34.20 -17.84
N ARG A 347 19.92 33.95 -17.65
CA ARG A 347 18.87 34.35 -18.59
C ARG A 347 17.87 35.21 -17.81
N ASN A 348 17.72 36.48 -18.23
CA ASN A 348 16.81 37.42 -17.59
C ASN A 348 16.98 37.61 -16.06
N GLY A 349 18.23 37.66 -15.57
CA GLY A 349 18.51 37.86 -14.16
C GLY A 349 18.27 36.65 -13.26
N GLN A 350 17.83 35.52 -13.81
CA GLN A 350 17.68 34.29 -13.06
C GLN A 350 18.86 33.33 -13.35
N ILE A 351 19.41 32.75 -12.30
CA ILE A 351 20.41 31.69 -12.40
C ILE A 351 19.71 30.41 -12.83
N VAL A 352 19.99 29.97 -14.06
CA VAL A 352 19.49 28.71 -14.61
C VAL A 352 20.60 27.66 -14.49
N GLY A 353 20.43 26.66 -13.69
CA GLY A 353 21.39 25.60 -13.42
C GLY A 353 22.26 25.91 -12.20
N GLY A 354 21.89 25.44 -11.02
CA GLY A 354 22.75 25.33 -9.86
C GLY A 354 23.71 24.14 -10.04
N LYS A 355 24.92 24.21 -9.45
CA LYS A 355 25.70 22.99 -9.24
C LYS A 355 24.85 22.10 -8.32
N PRO A 356 24.51 20.86 -8.71
CA PRO A 356 24.11 19.93 -7.69
C PRO A 356 25.28 19.80 -6.70
N GLU A 357 25.01 19.78 -5.43
CA GLU A 357 25.98 19.35 -4.39
C GLU A 357 26.19 17.84 -4.59
N ALA A 358 26.84 17.47 -5.68
CA ALA A 358 27.04 16.08 -6.06
C ALA A 358 28.50 15.72 -5.77
N ALA A 359 28.69 14.66 -5.00
CA ALA A 359 30.02 14.15 -4.69
C ALA A 359 30.64 13.40 -5.88
N PHE A 360 29.84 12.74 -6.73
CA PHE A 360 30.30 11.96 -7.90
C PHE A 360 29.11 11.73 -8.85
N ALA A 361 29.40 11.12 -10.00
CA ALA A 361 28.38 10.59 -10.90
C ALA A 361 28.43 9.07 -10.97
N VAL A 362 27.39 8.47 -11.49
CA VAL A 362 27.31 7.05 -11.87
C VAL A 362 26.91 6.94 -13.34
N GLU A 363 27.46 5.95 -14.02
CA GLU A 363 27.01 5.57 -15.37
C GLU A 363 25.80 4.65 -15.29
N LEU A 364 24.83 4.89 -16.15
CA LEU A 364 23.56 4.17 -16.21
C LEU A 364 23.32 3.61 -17.62
N PRO A 365 22.53 2.55 -17.75
CA PRO A 365 22.37 1.85 -19.03
C PRO A 365 21.46 2.57 -20.04
N GLY A 366 20.89 3.73 -19.73
CA GLY A 366 19.92 4.40 -20.60
C GLY A 366 18.62 3.59 -20.77
N LYS A 367 18.17 2.91 -19.73
CA LYS A 367 16.95 2.08 -19.72
C LYS A 367 16.00 2.53 -18.60
N PRO A 368 14.68 2.33 -18.75
CA PRO A 368 13.72 2.60 -17.67
C PRO A 368 13.84 1.60 -16.53
N TYR A 369 13.17 1.89 -15.44
CA TYR A 369 13.00 1.04 -14.24
C TYR A 369 14.32 0.66 -13.58
N GLN A 370 15.27 1.59 -13.54
CA GLN A 370 16.55 1.42 -12.85
C GLN A 370 16.52 2.12 -11.50
N ALA A 371 17.25 1.56 -10.53
CA ALA A 371 17.56 2.23 -9.28
C ALA A 371 19.06 2.16 -8.99
N VAL A 372 19.55 3.15 -8.26
CA VAL A 372 20.90 3.17 -7.70
C VAL A 372 20.79 3.08 -6.19
N ARG A 373 21.55 2.16 -5.60
CA ARG A 373 21.73 2.05 -4.15
C ARG A 373 23.16 2.44 -3.79
N VAL A 374 23.30 3.35 -2.86
CA VAL A 374 24.60 3.75 -2.31
C VAL A 374 24.65 3.39 -0.83
N ARG A 375 25.67 2.65 -0.42
CA ARG A 375 25.95 2.30 0.98
C ARG A 375 27.27 2.90 1.41
N ILE A 376 27.23 3.80 2.41
CA ILE A 376 28.40 4.42 2.99
C ILE A 376 29.11 3.38 3.86
N LYS A 377 30.43 3.25 3.69
CA LYS A 377 31.30 2.42 4.57
C LYS A 377 31.80 3.32 5.70
N ARG A 378 31.52 2.91 6.91
CA ARG A 378 32.12 3.52 8.11
C ARG A 378 33.45 2.88 8.45
#